data_9eea03b981e61f686b2dc5d494e5a311
#
_entry.id   9eea03b981e61f686b2dc5d494e5a311
#
_cell.length_a   1.000
_cell.length_b   1.000
_cell.length_c   1.000
_cell.angle_alpha   90.00
_cell.angle_beta   90.00
_cell.angle_gamma   90.00
#
_symmetry.space_group_name_H-M   'P 1'
#
loop_
_entity.id
_entity.type
_entity.pdbx_description
1 polymer ?
#
loop_
_entity_poly.entity_id
_entity_poly.type
_entity_poly.pdbx_seq_one_letter_code
_entity_poly.pdbx_strand_id
1 'polypeptide(L)'
;MAASEFQRTLMSNLSREGMSVAALAERTGYSPLLLDNLIAGKSRQIPVDFFIRVGNILDLSIEEKDTLVRSWAFGIEKRSWSLSSA
;
A
#
# COMPACT_ATOMS: atom_id res chain seq x y z
N MET A 1 -14.27 -11.61 -3.02
CA MET A 1 -12.95 -11.45 -3.61
C MET A 1 -11.89 -11.29 -2.56
N ALA A 2 -10.78 -11.96 -2.77
CA ALA A 2 -9.68 -11.83 -1.83
C ALA A 2 -9.06 -10.44 -1.92
N ALA A 3 -8.63 -9.92 -0.78
CA ALA A 3 -7.89 -8.67 -0.73
C ALA A 3 -6.55 -8.84 -1.46
N SER A 4 -6.06 -7.76 -2.05
CA SER A 4 -4.76 -7.79 -2.71
C SER A 4 -3.66 -8.01 -1.66
N GLU A 5 -2.51 -8.50 -2.10
CA GLU A 5 -1.35 -8.68 -1.24
C GLU A 5 -0.94 -7.35 -0.60
N PHE A 6 -0.96 -6.28 -1.40
CA PHE A 6 -0.64 -4.94 -0.91
C PHE A 6 -1.60 -4.51 0.19
N GLN A 7 -2.90 -4.70 -0.03
CA GLN A 7 -3.91 -4.34 0.96
C GLN A 7 -3.69 -5.08 2.27
N ARG A 8 -3.49 -6.40 2.19
CA ARG A 8 -3.29 -7.21 3.39
C ARG A 8 -2.03 -6.83 4.13
N THR A 9 -0.95 -6.59 3.39
CA THR A 9 0.33 -6.22 3.99
C THR A 9 0.21 -4.88 4.71
N LEU A 10 -0.36 -3.89 4.04
CA LEU A 10 -0.51 -2.56 4.62
C LEU A 10 -1.45 -2.57 5.82
N MET A 11 -2.59 -3.25 5.71
CA MET A 11 -3.55 -3.33 6.81
C MET A 11 -2.97 -4.08 8.01
N SER A 12 -2.17 -5.10 7.77
CA SER A 12 -1.47 -5.81 8.83
C SER A 12 -0.50 -4.90 9.57
N ASN A 13 0.26 -4.11 8.83
CA ASN A 13 1.19 -3.16 9.44
C ASN A 13 0.47 -2.09 10.25
N LEU A 14 -0.64 -1.58 9.73
CA LEU A 14 -1.46 -0.60 10.45
C LEU A 14 -2.03 -1.20 11.74
N SER A 15 -2.53 -2.42 11.66
CA SER A 15 -3.10 -3.10 12.81
C SER A 15 -2.07 -3.30 13.91
N ARG A 16 -0.86 -3.67 13.54
CA ARG A 16 0.23 -3.85 14.50
C ARG A 16 0.53 -2.56 15.26
N GLU A 17 0.44 -1.42 14.57
CA GLU A 17 0.70 -0.11 15.17
C GLU A 17 -0.55 0.51 15.81
N GLY A 18 -1.68 -0.18 15.73
CA GLY A 18 -2.93 0.36 16.25
C GLY A 18 -3.40 1.61 15.54
N MET A 19 -3.10 1.72 14.24
CA MET A 19 -3.35 2.91 13.45
C MET A 19 -4.42 2.65 12.40
N SER A 20 -5.33 3.60 12.25
CA SER A 20 -6.34 3.56 11.19
C SER A 20 -5.80 4.16 9.89
N VAL A 21 -6.49 3.89 8.78
CA VAL A 21 -6.15 4.51 7.50
C VAL A 21 -6.27 6.03 7.59
N ALA A 22 -7.28 6.53 8.28
CA ALA A 22 -7.45 7.97 8.48
C ALA A 22 -6.28 8.59 9.22
N ALA A 23 -5.80 7.91 10.27
CA ALA A 23 -4.64 8.38 11.02
C ALA A 23 -3.38 8.35 10.17
N LEU A 24 -3.22 7.33 9.34
CA LEU A 24 -2.08 7.26 8.42
C LEU A 24 -2.12 8.41 7.42
N ALA A 25 -3.30 8.72 6.88
CA ALA A 25 -3.47 9.83 5.95
C ALA A 25 -3.04 11.14 6.60
N GLU A 26 -3.48 11.36 7.83
CA GLU A 26 -3.15 12.57 8.57
C GLU A 26 -1.64 12.70 8.79
N ARG A 27 -1.00 11.61 9.18
CA ARG A 27 0.43 11.63 9.49
C ARG A 27 1.31 11.74 8.25
N THR A 28 0.88 11.17 7.13
CA THR A 28 1.65 11.23 5.88
C THR A 28 1.39 12.51 5.11
N GLY A 29 0.26 13.15 5.36
CA GLY A 29 -0.16 14.31 4.58
C GLY A 29 -0.90 13.95 3.30
N TYR A 30 -1.14 12.66 3.05
CA TYR A 30 -1.94 12.23 1.89
C TYR A 30 -3.42 12.36 2.21
N SER A 31 -4.24 12.51 1.16
CA SER A 31 -5.68 12.55 1.38
C SER A 31 -6.20 11.15 1.74
N PRO A 32 -7.23 11.08 2.60
CA PRO A 32 -7.84 9.78 2.90
C PRO A 32 -8.37 9.07 1.66
N LEU A 33 -8.90 9.84 0.71
CA LEU A 33 -9.40 9.28 -0.54
C LEU A 33 -8.28 8.61 -1.34
N LEU A 34 -7.10 9.23 -1.38
CA LEU A 34 -5.96 8.65 -2.07
C LEU A 34 -5.60 7.29 -1.46
N LEU A 35 -5.50 7.22 -0.14
CA LEU A 35 -5.18 5.98 0.55
C LEU A 35 -6.26 4.93 0.35
N ASP A 36 -7.52 5.31 0.43
CA ASP A 36 -8.62 4.38 0.20
C ASP A 36 -8.56 3.79 -1.21
N ASN A 37 -8.27 4.61 -2.21
CA ASN A 37 -8.16 4.14 -3.59
C ASN A 37 -6.96 3.21 -3.78
N LEU A 38 -5.83 3.52 -3.15
CA LEU A 38 -4.65 2.66 -3.22
C LEU A 38 -4.92 1.30 -2.58
N ILE A 39 -5.53 1.30 -1.40
CA ILE A 39 -5.83 0.08 -0.67
C ILE A 39 -6.86 -0.76 -1.41
N ALA A 40 -7.87 -0.12 -1.99
CA ALA A 40 -8.91 -0.81 -2.73
C ALA A 40 -8.46 -1.29 -4.11
N GLY A 41 -7.26 -0.92 -4.53
CA GLY A 41 -6.74 -1.30 -5.84
C GLY A 41 -7.33 -0.50 -6.99
N LYS A 42 -7.95 0.63 -6.70
CA LYS A 42 -8.55 1.49 -7.72
C LYS A 42 -7.55 2.42 -8.38
N SER A 43 -6.44 2.70 -7.72
CA SER A 43 -5.39 3.55 -8.25
C SER A 43 -4.19 2.72 -8.65
N ARG A 44 -3.61 3.02 -9.81
CA ARG A 44 -2.38 2.37 -10.28
C ARG A 44 -1.16 3.23 -10.02
N GLN A 45 -1.39 4.46 -9.59
CA GLN A 45 -0.31 5.40 -9.32
C GLN A 45 -0.16 5.54 -7.83
N ILE A 46 1.10 5.56 -7.40
CA ILE A 46 1.44 5.71 -5.99
C ILE A 46 2.43 6.87 -5.90
N PRO A 47 2.30 7.74 -4.89
CA PRO A 47 3.26 8.83 -4.73
C PRO A 47 4.69 8.30 -4.63
N VAL A 48 5.63 9.03 -5.21
CA VAL A 48 7.05 8.63 -5.27
C VAL A 48 7.60 8.32 -3.88
N ASP A 49 7.20 9.11 -2.90
CA ASP A 49 7.72 9.02 -1.53
C ASP A 49 6.84 8.17 -0.61
N PHE A 50 5.83 7.49 -1.16
CA PHE A 50 4.84 6.76 -0.37
C PHE A 50 5.49 5.76 0.58
N PHE A 51 6.34 4.89 0.03
CA PHE A 51 6.95 3.82 0.82
C PHE A 51 7.89 4.37 1.88
N ILE A 52 8.58 5.46 1.58
CA ILE A 52 9.46 6.11 2.55
C ILE A 52 8.65 6.71 3.69
N ARG A 53 7.61 7.47 3.37
CA ARG A 53 6.77 8.10 4.39
C ARG A 53 6.04 7.08 5.25
N VAL A 54 5.39 6.14 4.62
CA VAL A 54 4.65 5.09 5.33
C VAL A 54 5.60 4.23 6.16
N GLY A 55 6.73 3.87 5.57
CA GLY A 55 7.73 3.09 6.29
C GLY A 55 8.26 3.77 7.53
N ASN A 56 8.47 5.09 7.46
CA ASN A 56 8.93 5.86 8.62
C ASN A 56 7.86 5.99 9.70
N ILE A 57 6.62 6.25 9.28
CA ILE A 57 5.51 6.44 10.21
C ILE A 57 5.16 5.14 10.92
N LEU A 58 5.16 4.02 10.21
CA LEU A 58 4.85 2.72 10.76
C LEU A 58 6.09 2.01 11.35
N ASP A 59 7.23 2.67 11.30
CA ASP A 59 8.49 2.12 11.82
C ASP A 59 8.79 0.73 11.24
N LEU A 60 8.65 0.61 9.93
CA LEU A 60 8.89 -0.64 9.23
C LEU A 60 10.38 -0.91 9.10
N SER A 61 10.76 -2.17 9.28
CA SER A 61 12.12 -2.61 9.00
C SER A 61 12.37 -2.57 7.50
N ILE A 62 13.63 -2.70 7.10
CA ILE A 62 14.00 -2.74 5.69
C ILE A 62 13.28 -3.89 4.99
N GLU A 63 13.19 -5.03 5.66
CA GLU A 63 12.50 -6.21 5.12
C GLU A 63 11.01 -5.97 4.95
N GLU A 64 10.40 -5.30 5.92
CA GLU A 64 8.97 -4.98 5.86
C GLU A 64 8.68 -3.97 4.76
N LYS A 65 9.53 -2.96 4.59
CA LYS A 65 9.41 -2.00 3.49
C LYS A 65 9.51 -2.70 2.15
N ASP A 66 10.48 -3.60 2.01
CA ASP A 66 10.67 -4.35 0.79
C ASP A 66 9.46 -5.22 0.47
N THR A 67 8.90 -5.87 1.48
CA THR A 67 7.70 -6.68 1.31
C THR A 67 6.54 -5.83 0.81
N LEU A 68 6.38 -4.64 1.35
CA LEU A 68 5.30 -3.74 0.94
C LEU A 68 5.49 -3.29 -0.50
N VAL A 69 6.72 -2.90 -0.88
CA VAL A 69 7.03 -2.50 -2.25
C VAL A 69 6.76 -3.64 -3.23
N ARG A 70 7.20 -4.84 -2.90
CA ARG A 70 6.99 -6.01 -3.76
C ARG A 70 5.52 -6.35 -3.92
N SER A 71 4.75 -6.23 -2.86
CA SER A 71 3.31 -6.52 -2.92
C SER A 71 2.60 -5.55 -3.87
N TRP A 72 3.02 -4.29 -3.89
CA TRP A 72 2.49 -3.30 -4.82
C TRP A 72 2.91 -3.62 -6.25
N ALA A 73 4.20 -3.84 -6.46
CA ALA A 73 4.74 -4.12 -7.79
C ALA A 73 4.14 -5.41 -8.37
N PHE A 74 4.01 -6.44 -7.54
CA PHE A 74 3.42 -7.71 -7.96
C PHE A 74 1.98 -7.53 -8.43
N GLY A 75 1.21 -6.73 -7.72
CA GLY A 75 -0.17 -6.46 -8.10
C GLY A 75 -0.30 -5.78 -9.46
N ILE A 76 0.56 -4.81 -9.72
CA ILE A 76 0.59 -4.10 -11.00
C ILE A 76 1.01 -5.05 -12.12
N GLU A 77 2.06 -5.80 -11.90
CA GLU A 77 2.59 -6.74 -12.86
C GLU A 77 1.57 -7.80 -13.24
N LYS A 78 0.88 -8.32 -12.25
CA LYS A 78 -0.16 -9.32 -12.47
C LYS A 78 -1.30 -8.78 -13.31
N ARG A 79 -1.68 -7.53 -13.09
CA ARG A 79 -2.73 -6.89 -13.87
C ARG A 79 -2.29 -6.67 -15.32
N SER A 80 -1.05 -6.27 -15.51
CA SER A 80 -0.50 -6.09 -16.84
C SER A 80 -0.49 -7.40 -17.62
N TRP A 81 -0.17 -8.49 -16.94
CA TRP A 81 -0.18 -9.82 -17.54
C TRP A 81 -1.58 -10.21 -17.99
N SER A 82 -2.57 -9.96 -17.16
CA SER A 82 -3.96 -10.27 -17.51
C SER A 82 -4.39 -9.54 -18.77
N LEU A 83 -4.00 -8.27 -18.88
CA LEU A 83 -4.31 -7.47 -20.06
C LEU A 83 -3.57 -7.97 -21.31
N SER A 84 -2.35 -8.40 -21.14
CA SER A 84 -1.53 -8.92 -22.24
C SER A 84 -2.05 -10.25 -22.76
N SER A 85 -2.62 -11.04 -21.89
CA SER A 85 -3.13 -12.36 -22.26
C SER A 85 -4.46 -12.29 -22.99
N ALA A 86 -5.16 -11.20 -22.83
CA ALA A 86 -6.42 -11.00 -23.49
C ALA A 86 -6.22 -10.53 -24.91
#